data_35a44822ad8337a5253206f6fe06d30b
#
_entry.id   35a44822ad8337a5253206f6fe06d30b
#
_cell.length_a   1.000
_cell.length_b   1.000
_cell.length_c   1.000
_cell.angle_alpha   90.00
_cell.angle_beta   90.00
_cell.angle_gamma   90.00
#
_symmetry.space_group_name_H-M   'P 1'
#
loop_
_entity.id
_entity.type
_entity.pdbx_description
1 polymer ?
#
loop_
_entity_poly.entity_id
_entity_poly.type
_entity_poly.pdbx_seq_one_letter_code
_entity_poly.pdbx_strand_id
1 'polypeptide(L)'
;AISDHVMYQLKEMNPLFSKVIFISNSQLSEKYVSVLFSKDLIQEFIQRENIGYDFAAWKAGLELEGLDNLEKYDSVTVMNDTCFGPLWDIVGYYEKYENDPEIDFWGMTNHAEVKGHNLYIPEHLQSYFISFKKRLATSNVFRKFWESVVAHTDVQKVIDEYETQYTKIFMKAGFAYTAVLDTVPIHQDYFHRNFTIHYPQVLLDYKVPFIKIKTFDLSQHLSPYTLKTIEEKSSYPIDLIDSHMTSVSIPTPAYLLDRKVIEPSNKIVSVDKKVAVHLHTFYVDLLP
;
A
#
# COMPACT_ATOMS: atom_id res chain seq x y z
N ALA A 1 -13.89 -1.76 13.61
CA ALA A 1 -12.60 -2.23 14.16
C ALA A 1 -11.47 -1.76 13.25
N ILE A 2 -10.30 -1.54 13.80
CA ILE A 2 -9.08 -1.35 13.00
C ILE A 2 -8.53 -2.73 12.67
N SER A 3 -8.18 -2.96 11.41
CA SER A 3 -7.60 -4.22 10.97
C SER A 3 -6.21 -4.45 11.57
N ASP A 4 -5.86 -5.69 11.86
CA ASP A 4 -4.59 -6.03 12.52
C ASP A 4 -3.37 -5.63 11.67
N HIS A 5 -3.46 -5.69 10.33
CA HIS A 5 -2.40 -5.23 9.45
C HIS A 5 -2.16 -3.70 9.54
N VAL A 6 -3.21 -2.90 9.78
CA VAL A 6 -3.07 -1.45 10.01
C VAL A 6 -2.40 -1.18 11.36
N MET A 7 -2.76 -1.96 12.40
CA MET A 7 -2.10 -1.88 13.71
C MET A 7 -0.61 -2.23 13.61
N TYR A 8 -0.29 -3.28 12.84
CA TYR A 8 1.10 -3.66 12.56
C TYR A 8 1.84 -2.53 11.83
N GLN A 9 1.25 -2.00 10.76
CA GLN A 9 1.82 -0.91 9.98
C GLN A 9 2.11 0.32 10.84
N LEU A 10 1.16 0.75 11.66
CA LEU A 10 1.36 1.87 12.59
C LEU A 10 2.51 1.58 13.57
N LYS A 11 2.59 0.38 14.12
CA LYS A 11 3.64 0.01 15.07
C LYS A 11 5.04 0.04 14.44
N GLU A 12 5.18 -0.49 13.23
CA GLU A 12 6.47 -0.54 12.53
C GLU A 12 6.89 0.83 11.98
N MET A 13 5.92 1.68 11.64
CA MET A 13 6.17 3.00 11.05
C MET A 13 6.33 4.11 12.09
N ASN A 14 5.62 4.05 13.22
CA ASN A 14 5.60 5.11 14.23
C ASN A 14 6.98 5.56 14.71
N PRO A 15 7.97 4.67 14.95
CA PRO A 15 9.29 5.09 15.42
C PRO A 15 10.06 6.03 14.46
N LEU A 16 9.65 6.09 13.19
CA LEU A 16 10.26 6.98 12.18
C LEU A 16 9.73 8.40 12.24
N PHE A 17 8.61 8.62 12.92
CA PHE A 17 7.89 9.90 12.88
C PHE A 17 7.86 10.56 14.25
N SER A 18 8.11 11.86 14.26
CA SER A 18 7.92 12.69 15.46
C SER A 18 6.45 12.98 15.75
N LYS A 19 5.58 12.85 14.73
CA LYS A 19 4.14 13.03 14.84
C LYS A 19 3.40 12.16 13.83
N VAL A 20 2.37 11.46 14.28
CA VAL A 20 1.45 10.66 13.46
C VAL A 20 0.03 11.18 13.63
N ILE A 21 -0.59 11.60 12.54
CA ILE A 21 -2.01 12.02 12.49
C ILE A 21 -2.77 10.87 11.81
N PHE A 22 -3.61 10.18 12.57
CA PHE A 22 -4.43 9.10 12.03
C PHE A 22 -5.79 9.63 11.59
N ILE A 23 -6.13 9.42 10.33
CA ILE A 23 -7.37 9.91 9.73
C ILE A 23 -8.23 8.73 9.34
N SER A 24 -9.43 8.64 9.87
CA SER A 24 -10.39 7.60 9.54
C SER A 24 -11.55 8.14 8.72
N ASN A 25 -11.75 7.58 7.53
CA ASN A 25 -12.94 7.81 6.70
C ASN A 25 -14.11 6.89 7.09
N SER A 26 -13.91 6.04 8.11
CA SER A 26 -14.92 5.14 8.69
C SER A 26 -15.11 5.45 10.16
N GLN A 27 -16.32 5.18 10.67
CA GLN A 27 -16.59 5.40 12.08
C GLN A 27 -15.85 4.39 12.97
N LEU A 28 -14.95 4.88 13.81
CA LEU A 28 -14.25 4.11 14.83
C LEU A 28 -14.90 4.33 16.19
N SER A 29 -15.00 3.27 16.98
CA SER A 29 -15.43 3.42 18.37
C SER A 29 -14.32 4.05 19.22
N GLU A 30 -14.71 4.79 20.26
CA GLU A 30 -13.78 5.41 21.23
C GLU A 30 -12.77 4.42 21.80
N LYS A 31 -13.18 3.16 22.00
CA LYS A 31 -12.31 2.10 22.48
C LYS A 31 -11.09 1.89 21.57
N TYR A 32 -11.28 1.85 20.23
CA TYR A 32 -10.17 1.66 19.32
C TYR A 32 -9.27 2.90 19.25
N VAL A 33 -9.86 4.08 19.23
CA VAL A 33 -9.12 5.35 19.25
C VAL A 33 -8.28 5.45 20.53
N SER A 34 -8.86 5.11 21.70
CA SER A 34 -8.14 5.10 22.98
C SER A 34 -6.95 4.11 22.97
N VAL A 35 -7.08 2.96 22.30
CA VAL A 35 -5.98 1.99 22.15
C VAL A 35 -4.83 2.60 21.33
N LEU A 36 -5.11 3.33 20.25
CA LEU A 36 -4.07 3.98 19.45
C LEU A 36 -3.27 4.99 20.27
N PHE A 37 -3.94 5.84 21.03
CA PHE A 37 -3.29 6.82 21.91
C PHE A 37 -2.55 6.15 23.07
N SER A 38 -3.15 5.16 23.73
CA SER A 38 -2.54 4.49 24.89
C SER A 38 -1.28 3.72 24.55
N LYS A 39 -1.14 3.27 23.30
CA LYS A 39 0.07 2.62 22.77
C LYS A 39 1.05 3.59 22.12
N ASP A 40 0.78 4.90 22.21
CA ASP A 40 1.58 5.97 21.59
C ASP A 40 1.80 5.77 20.08
N LEU A 41 0.80 5.19 19.39
CA LEU A 41 0.87 4.96 17.94
C LEU A 41 0.46 6.18 17.12
N ILE A 42 -0.28 7.12 17.74
CA ILE A 42 -0.73 8.35 17.11
C ILE A 42 -0.69 9.51 18.11
N GLN A 43 -0.50 10.72 17.63
CA GLN A 43 -0.58 11.94 18.43
C GLN A 43 -1.84 12.75 18.15
N GLU A 44 -2.45 12.55 16.96
CA GLU A 44 -3.72 13.20 16.60
C GLU A 44 -4.65 12.22 15.88
N PHE A 45 -5.94 12.48 15.99
CA PHE A 45 -6.98 11.67 15.34
C PHE A 45 -8.02 12.54 14.67
N ILE A 46 -8.35 12.23 13.42
CA ILE A 46 -9.45 12.84 12.67
C ILE A 46 -10.42 11.75 12.25
N GLN A 47 -11.70 11.93 12.55
CA GLN A 47 -12.77 11.13 11.98
C GLN A 47 -13.58 11.98 11.01
N ARG A 48 -13.79 11.48 9.81
CA ARG A 48 -14.50 12.19 8.75
C ARG A 48 -15.35 11.23 7.90
N GLU A 49 -16.24 11.79 7.10
CA GLU A 49 -16.95 11.04 6.06
C GLU A 49 -16.00 10.68 4.90
N ASN A 50 -16.26 9.56 4.23
CA ASN A 50 -15.46 9.12 3.08
C ASN A 50 -15.84 9.89 1.80
N ILE A 51 -15.62 11.21 1.80
CA ILE A 51 -15.80 12.11 0.66
C ILE A 51 -14.44 12.69 0.31
N GLY A 52 -14.05 12.60 -0.97
CA GLY A 52 -12.72 13.05 -1.45
C GLY A 52 -11.58 12.09 -1.12
N TYR A 53 -11.91 10.91 -0.60
CA TYR A 53 -11.00 9.77 -0.41
C TYR A 53 -9.68 10.17 0.28
N ASP A 54 -8.55 9.64 -0.21
CA ASP A 54 -7.23 9.84 0.40
C ASP A 54 -6.76 11.29 0.35
N PHE A 55 -6.91 11.97 -0.79
CA PHE A 55 -6.42 13.35 -0.93
C PHE A 55 -7.12 14.34 0.00
N ALA A 56 -8.44 14.23 0.17
CA ALA A 56 -9.16 15.07 1.12
C ALA A 56 -8.87 14.68 2.58
N ALA A 57 -8.59 13.40 2.85
CA ALA A 57 -8.13 12.96 4.16
C ALA A 57 -6.77 13.56 4.49
N TRP A 58 -5.79 13.44 3.60
CA TRP A 58 -4.46 14.02 3.79
C TRP A 58 -4.49 15.52 3.92
N LYS A 59 -5.31 16.21 3.10
CA LYS A 59 -5.55 17.65 3.26
C LYS A 59 -6.02 17.99 4.67
N ALA A 60 -7.00 17.27 5.22
CA ALA A 60 -7.48 17.50 6.57
C ALA A 60 -6.38 17.33 7.64
N GLY A 61 -5.50 16.35 7.47
CA GLY A 61 -4.33 16.17 8.34
C GLY A 61 -3.33 17.32 8.25
N LEU A 62 -3.04 17.77 7.04
CA LEU A 62 -2.15 18.90 6.78
C LEU A 62 -2.74 20.24 7.33
N GLU A 63 -4.05 20.42 7.22
CA GLU A 63 -4.75 21.57 7.76
C GLU A 63 -4.77 21.56 9.30
N LEU A 64 -4.93 20.38 9.91
CA LEU A 64 -4.85 20.22 11.37
C LEU A 64 -3.45 20.58 11.90
N GLU A 65 -2.39 20.12 11.23
CA GLU A 65 -1.01 20.49 11.58
C GLU A 65 -0.73 21.96 11.30
N GLY A 66 -1.33 22.49 10.26
CA GLY A 66 -1.06 23.83 9.72
C GLY A 66 0.10 23.84 8.76
N LEU A 67 -0.14 24.27 7.51
CA LEU A 67 0.88 24.26 6.44
C LEU A 67 2.11 25.10 6.79
N ASP A 68 1.98 26.15 7.61
CA ASP A 68 3.11 26.95 8.08
C ASP A 68 3.96 26.22 9.13
N ASN A 69 3.38 25.23 9.81
CA ASN A 69 4.10 24.44 10.81
C ASN A 69 4.97 23.33 10.21
N LEU A 70 4.83 23.04 8.92
CA LEU A 70 5.61 22.01 8.25
C LEU A 70 7.13 22.29 8.22
N GLU A 71 7.53 23.52 8.43
CA GLU A 71 8.93 23.92 8.60
C GLU A 71 9.65 23.21 9.77
N LYS A 72 8.89 22.68 10.74
CA LYS A 72 9.46 21.94 11.89
C LYS A 72 9.95 20.56 11.54
N TYR A 73 9.50 20.01 10.41
CA TYR A 73 9.76 18.63 10.00
C TYR A 73 10.76 18.57 8.84
N ASP A 74 11.55 17.52 8.79
CA ASP A 74 12.46 17.26 7.68
C ASP A 74 11.69 16.74 6.45
N SER A 75 10.61 16.00 6.70
CA SER A 75 9.69 15.55 5.66
C SER A 75 8.27 15.32 6.19
N VAL A 76 7.33 15.24 5.27
CA VAL A 76 5.92 14.90 5.52
C VAL A 76 5.57 13.67 4.69
N THR A 77 5.17 12.59 5.34
CA THR A 77 4.73 11.38 4.65
C THR A 77 3.21 11.27 4.70
N VAL A 78 2.61 11.00 3.54
CA VAL A 78 1.21 10.60 3.42
C VAL A 78 1.14 9.16 2.93
N MET A 79 0.25 8.38 3.52
CA MET A 79 0.03 6.99 3.15
C MET A 79 -1.41 6.57 3.46
N ASN A 80 -1.84 5.46 2.88
CA ASN A 80 -3.16 4.89 3.16
C ASN A 80 -3.05 3.43 3.64
N ASP A 81 -4.16 2.85 4.07
CA ASP A 81 -4.28 1.50 4.61
C ASP A 81 -4.57 0.43 3.54
N THR A 82 -4.41 0.75 2.26
CA THR A 82 -4.74 -0.16 1.15
C THR A 82 -3.64 -1.16 0.81
N CYS A 83 -2.62 -1.24 1.66
CA CYS A 83 -1.45 -2.11 1.47
C CYS A 83 -1.14 -2.94 2.71
N PHE A 84 -0.59 -4.13 2.49
CA PHE A 84 0.13 -4.90 3.51
C PHE A 84 1.58 -4.45 3.55
N GLY A 85 2.15 -4.30 4.74
CA GLY A 85 3.54 -3.89 4.96
C GLY A 85 3.73 -3.12 6.28
N PRO A 86 4.97 -2.66 6.53
CA PRO A 86 6.16 -2.89 5.72
C PRO A 86 6.63 -4.35 5.76
N LEU A 87 7.05 -4.88 4.60
CA LEU A 87 7.53 -6.25 4.46
C LEU A 87 9.00 -6.39 4.91
N TRP A 88 9.75 -5.33 4.83
CA TRP A 88 11.14 -5.21 5.27
C TRP A 88 11.32 -3.96 6.13
N ASP A 89 12.46 -3.89 6.82
CA ASP A 89 12.82 -2.71 7.58
C ASP A 89 12.77 -1.45 6.71
N ILE A 90 11.87 -0.53 7.08
CA ILE A 90 11.61 0.70 6.34
C ILE A 90 12.64 1.80 6.62
N VAL A 91 13.42 1.69 7.71
CA VAL A 91 14.43 2.69 8.11
C VAL A 91 15.44 2.91 6.99
N GLY A 92 15.96 1.83 6.41
CA GLY A 92 16.94 1.92 5.32
C GLY A 92 16.42 2.65 4.07
N TYR A 93 15.11 2.63 3.80
CA TYR A 93 14.52 3.40 2.70
C TYR A 93 14.49 4.90 3.01
N TYR A 94 14.11 5.26 4.25
CA TYR A 94 14.19 6.65 4.69
C TYR A 94 15.61 7.18 4.66
N GLU A 95 16.56 6.45 5.24
CA GLU A 95 17.98 6.83 5.20
C GLU A 95 18.48 7.07 3.78
N LYS A 96 18.11 6.19 2.84
CA LYS A 96 18.51 6.30 1.43
C LYS A 96 17.93 7.52 0.75
N TYR A 97 16.63 7.74 0.85
CA TYR A 97 15.94 8.74 0.05
C TYR A 97 15.86 10.11 0.72
N GLU A 98 15.78 10.18 2.05
CA GLU A 98 15.77 11.45 2.76
C GLU A 98 17.14 12.13 2.74
N ASN A 99 18.25 11.35 2.73
CA ASN A 99 19.60 11.90 2.67
C ASN A 99 20.08 12.22 1.25
N ASP A 100 19.36 11.82 0.20
CA ASP A 100 19.73 12.14 -1.18
C ASP A 100 19.35 13.60 -1.52
N PRO A 101 20.32 14.52 -1.74
CA PRO A 101 20.04 15.93 -1.97
C PRO A 101 19.36 16.21 -3.32
N GLU A 102 19.42 15.27 -4.26
CA GLU A 102 18.84 15.42 -5.59
C GLU A 102 17.34 15.12 -5.63
N ILE A 103 16.79 14.58 -4.53
CA ILE A 103 15.40 14.15 -4.42
C ILE A 103 14.63 15.11 -3.50
N ASP A 104 13.44 15.50 -3.91
CA ASP A 104 12.53 16.33 -3.12
C ASP A 104 11.31 15.58 -2.60
N PHE A 105 10.91 14.53 -3.32
CA PHE A 105 9.86 13.63 -2.87
C PHE A 105 10.07 12.24 -3.46
N TRP A 106 9.58 11.24 -2.74
CA TRP A 106 9.72 9.86 -3.16
C TRP A 106 8.53 9.01 -2.74
N GLY A 107 8.38 7.89 -3.40
CA GLY A 107 7.33 6.93 -3.10
C GLY A 107 7.75 5.50 -3.43
N MET A 108 6.82 4.58 -3.34
CA MET A 108 7.13 3.15 -3.50
C MET A 108 7.24 2.74 -4.96
N THR A 109 6.30 3.19 -5.79
CA THR A 109 6.26 2.88 -7.22
C THR A 109 5.74 4.09 -7.98
N ASN A 110 6.17 4.21 -9.23
CA ASN A 110 5.55 5.14 -10.18
C ASN A 110 4.73 4.39 -11.23
N HIS A 111 3.97 5.12 -11.99
CA HIS A 111 3.23 4.67 -13.16
C HIS A 111 3.77 5.39 -14.37
N ALA A 112 4.22 4.63 -15.38
CA ALA A 112 4.71 5.21 -16.63
C ALA A 112 3.59 5.91 -17.40
N GLU A 113 3.95 6.93 -18.17
CA GLU A 113 3.00 7.64 -19.01
C GLU A 113 2.28 6.70 -19.97
N VAL A 114 0.96 6.88 -20.11
CA VAL A 114 0.13 6.17 -21.09
C VAL A 114 -0.47 7.18 -22.07
N LYS A 115 -0.18 6.99 -23.35
CA LYS A 115 -0.79 7.74 -24.46
C LYS A 115 -1.57 6.80 -25.35
N GLY A 116 -2.89 6.93 -25.34
CA GLY A 116 -3.80 6.20 -26.21
C GLY A 116 -4.67 7.15 -27.01
N HIS A 117 -5.54 6.62 -27.87
CA HIS A 117 -6.39 7.44 -28.75
C HIS A 117 -7.30 8.39 -27.94
N ASN A 118 -7.89 7.87 -26.85
CA ASN A 118 -8.80 8.64 -25.97
C ASN A 118 -8.38 8.55 -24.49
N LEU A 119 -7.13 8.16 -24.20
CA LEU A 119 -6.64 7.99 -22.84
C LEU A 119 -5.26 8.65 -22.72
N TYR A 120 -5.15 9.56 -21.77
CA TYR A 120 -3.87 10.14 -21.38
C TYR A 120 -3.72 10.04 -19.87
N ILE A 121 -2.73 9.28 -19.42
CA ILE A 121 -2.33 9.21 -18.02
C ILE A 121 -0.89 9.69 -17.96
N PRO A 122 -0.59 10.81 -17.28
CA PRO A 122 0.79 11.26 -17.13
C PRO A 122 1.58 10.31 -16.24
N GLU A 123 2.89 10.32 -16.42
CA GLU A 123 3.79 9.68 -15.46
C GLU A 123 3.59 10.28 -14.06
N HIS A 124 3.47 9.42 -13.05
CA HIS A 124 3.24 9.87 -11.68
C HIS A 124 3.68 8.83 -10.66
N LEU A 125 4.06 9.28 -9.46
CA LEU A 125 4.15 8.41 -8.30
C LEU A 125 2.76 7.92 -7.90
N GLN A 126 2.65 6.64 -7.52
CA GLN A 126 1.40 6.11 -7.00
C GLN A 126 1.17 6.54 -5.55
N SER A 127 -0.06 6.93 -5.23
CA SER A 127 -0.39 7.69 -4.03
C SER A 127 -0.55 6.87 -2.75
N TYR A 128 -0.24 5.58 -2.73
CA TYR A 128 -0.40 4.79 -1.50
C TYR A 128 0.69 5.04 -0.44
N PHE A 129 1.80 5.64 -0.83
CA PHE A 129 2.88 6.12 0.04
C PHE A 129 3.69 7.19 -0.67
N ILE A 130 3.79 8.37 -0.08
CA ILE A 130 4.59 9.48 -0.60
C ILE A 130 5.24 10.22 0.57
N SER A 131 6.56 10.43 0.52
CA SER A 131 7.27 11.31 1.43
C SER A 131 7.70 12.57 0.67
N PHE A 132 7.31 13.72 1.19
CA PHE A 132 7.66 15.05 0.70
C PHE A 132 8.72 15.67 1.60
N LYS A 133 9.91 15.90 1.09
CA LYS A 133 10.99 16.52 1.86
C LYS A 133 10.71 18.00 2.12
N LYS A 134 11.33 18.54 3.15
CA LYS A 134 11.13 19.91 3.62
C LYS A 134 11.10 20.95 2.50
N ARG A 135 12.06 20.89 1.56
CA ARG A 135 12.13 21.84 0.45
C ARG A 135 10.83 21.92 -0.35
N LEU A 136 10.21 20.79 -0.62
CA LEU A 136 8.91 20.74 -1.30
C LEU A 136 7.77 21.06 -0.34
N ALA A 137 7.72 20.42 0.83
CA ALA A 137 6.61 20.53 1.79
C ALA A 137 6.37 21.97 2.27
N THR A 138 7.40 22.81 2.30
CA THR A 138 7.31 24.24 2.69
C THR A 138 7.16 25.18 1.50
N SER A 139 7.12 24.66 0.27
CA SER A 139 7.04 25.47 -0.93
C SER A 139 5.62 26.02 -1.19
N ASN A 140 5.56 27.13 -1.91
CA ASN A 140 4.29 27.72 -2.32
C ASN A 140 3.49 26.83 -3.29
N VAL A 141 4.18 26.00 -4.11
CA VAL A 141 3.49 25.07 -5.01
C VAL A 141 2.82 23.93 -4.26
N PHE A 142 3.46 23.41 -3.20
CA PHE A 142 2.87 22.42 -2.31
C PHE A 142 1.62 22.96 -1.62
N ARG A 143 1.72 24.15 -1.04
CA ARG A 143 0.58 24.85 -0.41
C ARG A 143 -0.58 25.01 -1.39
N LYS A 144 -0.33 25.58 -2.57
CA LYS A 144 -1.37 25.80 -3.59
C LYS A 144 -2.01 24.50 -4.07
N PHE A 145 -1.23 23.43 -4.18
CA PHE A 145 -1.76 22.14 -4.56
C PHE A 145 -2.76 21.65 -3.49
N TRP A 146 -2.36 21.61 -2.23
CA TRP A 146 -3.23 21.13 -1.17
C TRP A 146 -4.45 22.05 -0.91
N GLU A 147 -4.29 23.35 -1.03
CA GLU A 147 -5.43 24.29 -0.99
C GLU A 147 -6.44 24.01 -2.11
N SER A 148 -5.98 23.60 -3.28
CA SER A 148 -6.84 23.31 -4.45
C SER A 148 -7.60 22.00 -4.34
N VAL A 149 -7.23 21.08 -3.46
CA VAL A 149 -7.91 19.80 -3.28
C VAL A 149 -9.34 20.01 -2.78
N VAL A 150 -10.31 19.52 -3.55
CA VAL A 150 -11.74 19.53 -3.23
C VAL A 150 -12.21 18.09 -2.96
N ALA A 151 -13.11 17.94 -2.03
CA ALA A 151 -13.68 16.63 -1.68
C ALA A 151 -14.71 16.20 -2.74
N HIS A 152 -14.28 15.43 -3.72
CA HIS A 152 -15.17 14.82 -4.72
C HIS A 152 -15.84 13.57 -4.18
N THR A 153 -17.08 13.32 -4.61
CA THR A 153 -17.79 12.05 -4.34
C THR A 153 -17.44 10.94 -5.32
N ASP A 154 -16.83 11.30 -6.46
CA ASP A 154 -16.39 10.39 -7.51
C ASP A 154 -14.89 10.14 -7.36
N VAL A 155 -14.51 8.88 -7.12
CA VAL A 155 -13.12 8.45 -6.99
C VAL A 155 -12.30 8.69 -8.26
N GLN A 156 -12.92 8.55 -9.45
CA GLN A 156 -12.20 8.77 -10.71
C GLN A 156 -11.75 10.22 -10.84
N LYS A 157 -12.56 11.18 -10.38
CA LYS A 157 -12.15 12.60 -10.34
C LYS A 157 -10.96 12.84 -9.43
N VAL A 158 -10.91 12.19 -8.26
CA VAL A 158 -9.77 12.28 -7.36
C VAL A 158 -8.50 11.75 -8.02
N ILE A 159 -8.59 10.63 -8.73
CA ILE A 159 -7.49 10.05 -9.48
C ILE A 159 -7.04 11.01 -10.60
N ASP A 160 -7.98 11.49 -11.42
CA ASP A 160 -7.68 12.28 -12.61
C ASP A 160 -7.16 13.68 -12.28
N GLU A 161 -7.68 14.32 -11.22
CA GLU A 161 -7.36 15.70 -10.85
C GLU A 161 -6.18 15.79 -9.87
N TYR A 162 -5.94 14.76 -9.04
CA TYR A 162 -4.92 14.82 -8.00
C TYR A 162 -3.85 13.73 -8.14
N GLU A 163 -4.20 12.44 -8.10
CA GLU A 163 -3.21 11.36 -8.10
C GLU A 163 -2.33 11.40 -9.35
N THR A 164 -2.91 11.54 -10.52
CA THR A 164 -2.15 11.57 -11.78
C THR A 164 -1.47 12.91 -12.06
N GLN A 165 -1.77 13.98 -11.29
CA GLN A 165 -1.29 15.33 -11.60
C GLN A 165 -0.22 15.84 -10.64
N TYR A 166 -0.25 15.51 -9.35
CA TYR A 166 0.64 16.13 -8.36
C TYR A 166 2.12 15.99 -8.70
N THR A 167 2.55 14.81 -9.16
CA THR A 167 3.95 14.58 -9.58
C THR A 167 4.36 15.54 -10.68
N LYS A 168 3.55 15.66 -11.73
CA LYS A 168 3.79 16.57 -12.84
C LYS A 168 3.79 18.05 -12.42
N ILE A 169 2.91 18.43 -11.49
CA ILE A 169 2.84 19.79 -10.95
C ILE A 169 4.14 20.14 -10.22
N PHE A 170 4.61 19.26 -9.35
CA PHE A 170 5.84 19.49 -8.58
C PHE A 170 7.09 19.45 -9.46
N MET A 171 7.18 18.51 -10.40
CA MET A 171 8.28 18.46 -11.37
C MET A 171 8.37 19.75 -12.23
N LYS A 172 7.24 20.28 -12.69
CA LYS A 172 7.21 21.55 -13.43
C LYS A 172 7.67 22.75 -12.61
N ALA A 173 7.56 22.67 -11.29
CA ALA A 173 8.04 23.69 -10.36
C ALA A 173 9.53 23.48 -9.97
N GLY A 174 10.22 22.51 -10.57
CA GLY A 174 11.65 22.27 -10.36
C GLY A 174 11.96 21.34 -9.18
N PHE A 175 11.01 20.49 -8.78
CA PHE A 175 11.23 19.46 -7.76
C PHE A 175 11.42 18.09 -8.41
N ALA A 176 12.39 17.33 -7.89
CA ALA A 176 12.74 16.02 -8.40
C ALA A 176 12.12 14.90 -7.55
N TYR A 177 11.69 13.82 -8.21
CA TYR A 177 11.17 12.66 -7.52
C TYR A 177 11.92 11.37 -7.86
N THR A 178 11.74 10.37 -7.02
CA THR A 178 12.14 8.98 -7.28
C THR A 178 11.14 7.98 -6.71
N ALA A 179 11.27 6.72 -7.10
CA ALA A 179 10.51 5.62 -6.57
C ALA A 179 11.43 4.47 -6.13
N VAL A 180 11.01 3.68 -5.12
CA VAL A 180 11.72 2.45 -4.74
C VAL A 180 11.81 1.49 -5.93
N LEU A 181 10.70 1.32 -6.66
CA LEU A 181 10.67 0.69 -7.97
C LEU A 181 10.27 1.73 -9.02
N ASP A 182 11.24 2.18 -9.81
CA ASP A 182 10.97 2.98 -11.00
C ASP A 182 10.52 2.05 -12.14
N THR A 183 9.24 2.15 -12.51
CA THR A 183 8.65 1.33 -13.57
C THR A 183 8.85 1.92 -14.97
N VAL A 184 9.25 3.19 -15.08
CA VAL A 184 9.38 3.88 -16.37
C VAL A 184 10.38 3.21 -17.31
N PRO A 185 11.59 2.81 -16.88
CA PRO A 185 12.54 2.17 -17.78
C PRO A 185 12.15 0.74 -18.20
N ILE A 186 11.31 0.06 -17.41
CA ILE A 186 11.00 -1.36 -17.61
C ILE A 186 9.58 -1.64 -18.12
N HIS A 187 8.69 -0.64 -18.09
CA HIS A 187 7.25 -0.85 -18.38
C HIS A 187 6.97 -1.39 -19.79
N GLN A 188 7.88 -1.20 -20.75
CA GLN A 188 7.68 -1.67 -22.14
C GLN A 188 7.72 -3.18 -22.27
N ASP A 189 8.40 -3.86 -21.34
CA ASP A 189 8.53 -5.31 -21.32
C ASP A 189 7.30 -6.01 -20.70
N TYR A 190 6.32 -5.22 -20.22
CA TYR A 190 5.15 -5.72 -19.51
C TYR A 190 3.85 -5.31 -20.19
N PHE A 191 2.87 -6.19 -20.15
CA PHE A 191 1.56 -5.96 -20.76
C PHE A 191 0.74 -4.89 -20.00
N HIS A 192 0.72 -4.96 -18.67
CA HIS A 192 0.03 -4.00 -17.82
C HIS A 192 0.98 -2.93 -17.30
N ARG A 193 0.51 -1.68 -17.22
CA ARG A 193 1.30 -0.56 -16.70
C ARG A 193 1.23 -0.42 -15.18
N ASN A 194 0.19 -0.96 -14.55
CA ASN A 194 0.04 -0.91 -13.10
C ASN A 194 0.74 -2.11 -12.45
N PHE A 195 2.00 -1.92 -12.10
CA PHE A 195 2.83 -2.95 -11.49
C PHE A 195 2.34 -3.37 -10.11
N THR A 196 1.78 -2.44 -9.34
CA THR A 196 1.34 -2.71 -7.96
C THR A 196 0.20 -3.72 -7.86
N ILE A 197 -0.52 -3.95 -8.95
CA ILE A 197 -1.63 -4.90 -8.99
C ILE A 197 -1.24 -6.17 -9.75
N HIS A 198 -0.58 -6.01 -10.90
CA HIS A 198 -0.41 -7.13 -11.85
C HIS A 198 0.90 -7.88 -11.72
N TYR A 199 1.92 -7.28 -11.08
CA TYR A 199 3.27 -7.88 -11.00
C TYR A 199 3.83 -7.89 -9.57
N PRO A 200 3.16 -8.53 -8.61
CA PRO A 200 3.61 -8.56 -7.22
C PRO A 200 5.01 -9.15 -7.06
N GLN A 201 5.40 -10.12 -7.90
CA GLN A 201 6.73 -10.71 -7.84
C GLN A 201 7.82 -9.69 -8.18
N VAL A 202 7.57 -8.81 -9.17
CA VAL A 202 8.51 -7.73 -9.50
C VAL A 202 8.69 -6.79 -8.30
N LEU A 203 7.59 -6.43 -7.64
CA LEU A 203 7.67 -5.62 -6.42
C LEU A 203 8.52 -6.30 -5.34
N LEU A 204 8.32 -7.59 -5.12
CA LEU A 204 9.06 -8.36 -4.12
C LEU A 204 10.54 -8.52 -4.48
N ASP A 205 10.87 -8.71 -5.75
CA ASP A 205 12.25 -8.82 -6.23
C ASP A 205 13.01 -7.50 -6.08
N TYR A 206 12.33 -6.37 -6.26
CA TYR A 206 12.87 -5.02 -6.00
C TYR A 206 12.73 -4.59 -4.54
N LYS A 207 12.24 -5.47 -3.67
CA LYS A 207 12.03 -5.21 -2.25
C LYS A 207 11.17 -3.97 -1.98
N VAL A 208 10.12 -3.76 -2.78
CA VAL A 208 9.11 -2.73 -2.48
C VAL A 208 8.41 -3.12 -1.18
N PRO A 209 8.47 -2.29 -0.12
CA PRO A 209 8.07 -2.73 1.23
C PRO A 209 6.55 -2.83 1.43
N PHE A 210 5.75 -2.52 0.42
CA PHE A 210 4.29 -2.56 0.50
C PHE A 210 3.68 -3.27 -0.71
N ILE A 211 2.70 -4.16 -0.44
CA ILE A 211 1.90 -4.87 -1.46
C ILE A 211 0.45 -4.43 -1.32
N LYS A 212 -0.18 -3.99 -2.41
CA LYS A 212 -1.60 -3.60 -2.40
C LYS A 212 -2.52 -4.78 -2.09
N ILE A 213 -3.52 -4.55 -1.23
CA ILE A 213 -4.58 -5.52 -0.92
C ILE A 213 -5.28 -5.99 -2.21
N LYS A 214 -5.54 -5.06 -3.15
CA LYS A 214 -6.14 -5.37 -4.46
C LYS A 214 -5.36 -6.38 -5.30
N THR A 215 -4.07 -6.58 -5.04
CA THR A 215 -3.28 -7.62 -5.71
C THR A 215 -3.86 -9.00 -5.47
N PHE A 216 -4.30 -9.26 -4.25
CA PHE A 216 -4.87 -10.55 -3.86
C PHE A 216 -6.28 -10.78 -4.40
N ASP A 217 -7.01 -9.72 -4.75
CA ASP A 217 -8.32 -9.81 -5.39
C ASP A 217 -8.23 -9.94 -6.92
N LEU A 218 -7.41 -9.08 -7.56
CA LEU A 218 -7.38 -8.96 -9.01
C LEU A 218 -6.35 -9.90 -9.68
N SER A 219 -5.33 -10.32 -8.94
CA SER A 219 -4.30 -11.25 -9.42
C SER A 219 -4.27 -12.53 -8.57
N GLN A 220 -5.45 -13.08 -8.30
CA GLN A 220 -5.63 -14.25 -7.41
C GLN A 220 -4.78 -15.45 -7.79
N HIS A 221 -4.57 -15.68 -9.09
CA HIS A 221 -3.73 -16.77 -9.61
C HIS A 221 -2.24 -16.62 -9.22
N LEU A 222 -1.80 -15.43 -8.84
CA LEU A 222 -0.44 -15.16 -8.34
C LEU A 222 -0.35 -15.19 -6.81
N SER A 223 -1.50 -15.18 -6.11
CA SER A 223 -1.53 -15.07 -4.65
C SER A 223 -0.72 -16.14 -3.92
N PRO A 224 -0.77 -17.43 -4.29
CA PRO A 224 0.05 -18.46 -3.64
C PRO A 224 1.55 -18.17 -3.73
N TYR A 225 2.03 -17.77 -4.90
CA TYR A 225 3.44 -17.42 -5.10
C TYR A 225 3.83 -16.16 -4.34
N THR A 226 2.93 -15.17 -4.32
CA THR A 226 3.13 -13.92 -3.60
C THR A 226 3.25 -14.17 -2.10
N LEU A 227 2.33 -14.93 -1.51
CA LEU A 227 2.34 -15.31 -0.09
C LEU A 227 3.61 -16.09 0.27
N LYS A 228 3.95 -17.11 -0.52
CA LYS A 228 5.17 -17.89 -0.30
C LYS A 228 6.43 -17.03 -0.37
N THR A 229 6.52 -16.13 -1.34
CA THR A 229 7.67 -15.23 -1.47
C THR A 229 7.78 -14.28 -0.27
N ILE A 230 6.66 -13.74 0.22
CA ILE A 230 6.64 -12.89 1.42
C ILE A 230 7.13 -13.69 2.63
N GLU A 231 6.62 -14.90 2.83
CA GLU A 231 6.99 -15.78 3.93
C GLU A 231 8.47 -16.16 3.91
N GLU A 232 9.03 -16.46 2.73
CA GLU A 232 10.43 -16.86 2.58
C GLU A 232 11.43 -15.69 2.62
N LYS A 233 11.04 -14.51 2.15
CA LYS A 233 11.97 -13.38 1.93
C LYS A 233 11.78 -12.21 2.90
N SER A 234 10.74 -12.20 3.72
CA SER A 234 10.45 -11.10 4.64
C SER A 234 10.14 -11.61 6.05
N SER A 235 10.10 -10.70 7.02
CA SER A 235 9.66 -10.98 8.39
C SER A 235 8.19 -10.61 8.62
N TYR A 236 7.44 -10.28 7.57
CA TYR A 236 6.05 -9.88 7.69
C TYR A 236 5.15 -11.04 8.12
N PRO A 237 4.30 -10.85 9.15
CA PRO A 237 3.40 -11.91 9.61
C PRO A 237 2.31 -12.22 8.57
N ILE A 238 2.45 -13.34 7.89
CA ILE A 238 1.51 -13.78 6.83
C ILE A 238 0.06 -13.87 7.33
N ASP A 239 -0.12 -14.24 8.58
CA ASP A 239 -1.46 -14.36 9.18
C ASP A 239 -2.25 -13.04 9.15
N LEU A 240 -1.57 -11.89 9.07
CA LEU A 240 -2.23 -10.59 8.90
C LEU A 240 -2.90 -10.45 7.54
N ILE A 241 -2.28 -11.01 6.49
CA ILE A 241 -2.86 -11.05 5.13
C ILE A 241 -4.08 -11.96 5.14
N ASP A 242 -3.91 -13.18 5.66
CA ASP A 242 -4.98 -14.18 5.69
C ASP A 242 -6.20 -13.72 6.51
N SER A 243 -5.96 -13.17 7.70
CA SER A 243 -7.03 -12.64 8.56
C SER A 243 -7.81 -11.54 7.86
N HIS A 244 -7.10 -10.60 7.21
CA HIS A 244 -7.75 -9.51 6.51
C HIS A 244 -8.54 -10.01 5.30
N MET A 245 -7.91 -10.79 4.43
CA MET A 245 -8.56 -11.30 3.21
C MET A 245 -9.76 -12.20 3.54
N THR A 246 -9.68 -12.99 4.59
CA THR A 246 -10.81 -13.81 5.06
C THR A 246 -11.97 -12.95 5.58
N SER A 247 -11.68 -11.79 6.16
CA SER A 247 -12.70 -10.90 6.73
C SER A 247 -13.43 -10.03 5.69
N VAL A 248 -12.77 -9.69 4.56
CA VAL A 248 -13.30 -8.73 3.57
C VAL A 248 -13.70 -9.36 2.24
N SER A 249 -13.16 -10.52 1.92
CA SER A 249 -13.42 -11.23 0.66
C SER A 249 -13.98 -12.61 0.92
N ILE A 250 -14.79 -13.14 -0.01
CA ILE A 250 -15.08 -14.57 -0.04
C ILE A 250 -13.79 -15.26 -0.53
N PRO A 251 -13.12 -16.07 0.29
CA PRO A 251 -11.89 -16.71 -0.11
C PRO A 251 -12.11 -17.58 -1.34
N THR A 252 -11.42 -17.26 -2.43
CA THR A 252 -11.45 -18.12 -3.61
C THR A 252 -10.52 -19.32 -3.41
N PRO A 253 -10.78 -20.45 -4.06
CA PRO A 253 -9.88 -21.60 -4.02
C PRO A 253 -8.44 -21.26 -4.41
N ALA A 254 -8.25 -20.37 -5.39
CA ALA A 254 -6.93 -19.96 -5.86
C ALA A 254 -6.12 -19.21 -4.78
N TYR A 255 -6.77 -18.35 -4.01
CA TYR A 255 -6.14 -17.56 -2.96
C TYR A 255 -5.59 -18.42 -1.81
N LEU A 256 -6.30 -19.50 -1.47
CA LEU A 256 -5.92 -20.40 -0.36
C LEU A 256 -5.28 -21.73 -0.85
N LEU A 257 -4.87 -21.82 -2.12
CA LEU A 257 -4.46 -23.09 -2.72
C LEU A 257 -3.34 -23.77 -1.92
N ASP A 258 -2.26 -23.06 -1.61
CA ASP A 258 -1.13 -23.63 -0.87
C ASP A 258 -1.50 -24.05 0.55
N ARG A 259 -2.43 -23.34 1.18
CA ARG A 259 -2.92 -23.66 2.53
C ARG A 259 -3.98 -24.74 2.56
N LYS A 260 -4.49 -25.14 1.40
CA LYS A 260 -5.39 -26.29 1.24
C LYS A 260 -4.66 -27.59 0.89
N VAL A 261 -3.39 -27.52 0.62
CA VAL A 261 -2.56 -28.71 0.42
C VAL A 261 -2.28 -29.35 1.77
N ILE A 262 -2.79 -30.54 1.95
CA ILE A 262 -2.46 -31.37 3.12
C ILE A 262 -1.16 -32.11 2.77
N GLU A 263 -0.06 -31.70 3.41
CA GLU A 263 1.21 -32.41 3.26
C GLU A 263 1.05 -33.85 3.78
N PRO A 264 1.62 -34.83 3.03
CA PRO A 264 1.60 -36.21 3.50
C PRO A 264 2.30 -36.30 4.86
N SER A 265 1.55 -36.58 5.90
CA SER A 265 2.14 -36.83 7.20
C SER A 265 2.72 -38.24 7.21
N ASN A 266 4.00 -38.37 7.54
CA ASN A 266 4.63 -39.65 7.79
C ASN A 266 4.11 -40.37 9.08
N LYS A 267 3.15 -39.78 9.76
CA LYS A 267 2.48 -40.42 10.91
C LYS A 267 1.39 -41.33 10.40
N ILE A 268 1.62 -42.60 10.54
CA ILE A 268 0.56 -43.64 10.42
C ILE A 268 -0.40 -43.41 11.58
N VAL A 269 -1.54 -42.81 11.30
CA VAL A 269 -2.62 -42.71 12.28
C VAL A 269 -3.46 -43.99 12.14
N SER A 270 -3.39 -44.84 13.13
CA SER A 270 -4.33 -45.99 13.24
C SER A 270 -5.71 -45.43 13.54
N VAL A 271 -6.64 -45.59 12.62
CA VAL A 271 -8.05 -45.23 12.81
C VAL A 271 -8.88 -46.50 12.85
N ASP A 272 -9.60 -46.72 13.93
CA ASP A 272 -10.55 -47.83 14.07
C ASP A 272 -11.79 -47.67 13.16
N LYS A 273 -11.80 -46.70 12.26
CA LYS A 273 -12.92 -46.39 11.36
C LYS A 273 -12.58 -46.72 9.91
N LYS A 274 -13.54 -47.34 9.24
CA LYS A 274 -13.45 -47.51 7.77
C LYS A 274 -13.61 -46.16 7.11
N VAL A 275 -12.56 -45.69 6.42
CA VAL A 275 -12.54 -44.43 5.69
C VAL A 275 -12.51 -44.75 4.20
N ALA A 276 -13.34 -44.05 3.40
CA ALA A 276 -13.32 -44.13 1.94
C ALA A 276 -12.93 -42.78 1.39
N VAL A 277 -12.05 -42.80 0.37
CA VAL A 277 -11.69 -41.63 -0.43
C VAL A 277 -12.29 -41.81 -1.82
N HIS A 278 -13.04 -40.80 -2.25
CA HIS A 278 -13.55 -40.74 -3.63
C HIS A 278 -12.75 -39.70 -4.40
N LEU A 279 -12.02 -40.14 -5.42
CA LEU A 279 -11.29 -39.31 -6.35
C LEU A 279 -12.10 -39.20 -7.65
N HIS A 280 -12.52 -37.97 -8.01
CA HIS A 280 -13.09 -37.68 -9.31
C HIS A 280 -12.04 -36.92 -10.14
N THR A 281 -11.69 -37.45 -11.29
CA THR A 281 -10.74 -36.82 -12.23
C THR A 281 -11.35 -36.72 -13.60
N PHE A 282 -11.13 -35.60 -14.26
CA PHE A 282 -11.53 -35.37 -15.65
C PHE A 282 -10.37 -35.66 -16.61
N TYR A 283 -9.14 -35.39 -16.18
CA TYR A 283 -7.90 -35.62 -16.94
C TYR A 283 -7.10 -36.72 -16.27
N VAL A 284 -7.14 -37.92 -16.87
CA VAL A 284 -6.48 -39.14 -16.31
C VAL A 284 -4.94 -39.07 -16.44
N ASP A 285 -4.46 -38.36 -17.46
CA ASP A 285 -3.06 -38.11 -17.76
C ASP A 285 -2.36 -37.16 -16.76
N LEU A 286 -3.12 -36.52 -15.90
CA LEU A 286 -2.58 -35.70 -14.81
C LEU A 286 -2.42 -36.46 -13.49
N LEU A 287 -2.77 -37.72 -13.45
CA LEU A 287 -2.51 -38.58 -12.28
C LEU A 287 -1.05 -39.04 -12.31
N PRO A 288 -0.38 -39.05 -11.14
CA PRO A 288 0.99 -39.53 -11.01
C PRO A 288 1.12 -41.02 -11.36
#